data_a7ac91b4c50c53063ce330da919e5b3e
#
_entry.id   a7ac91b4c50c53063ce330da919e5b3e
#
_cell.length_a   1.000
_cell.length_b   1.000
_cell.length_c   1.000
_cell.angle_alpha   90.00
_cell.angle_beta   90.00
_cell.angle_gamma   90.00
#
_symmetry.space_group_name_H-M   'P 1'
#
loop_
_entity.id
_entity.type
_entity.pdbx_description
1 polymer ?
#
loop_
_entity_poly.entity_id
_entity_poly.type
_entity_poly.pdbx_seq_one_letter_code
_entity_poly.pdbx_strand_id
1 'polypeptide(L)'
;MRKSRLTIFYKDIKMNRYIDTGVDMNAQEFKALEFAVFCIENVAKELVVDGTAAYDMLAVQTDILQNYIIPCYDVLHTQGKEYIVNDLIDMLKAKGVSL
;
A
#
# COMPACT_ATOMS: atom_id res chain seq x y z
N MET A 1 -19.82 6.81 10.60
CA MET A 1 -18.52 6.26 10.41
C MET A 1 -17.56 7.29 9.81
N ARG A 2 -16.43 7.38 10.37
CA ARG A 2 -15.48 8.38 9.88
C ARG A 2 -14.75 7.91 8.64
N LYS A 3 -14.28 8.87 7.89
CA LYS A 3 -13.44 8.57 6.75
C LYS A 3 -12.17 7.91 7.21
N SER A 4 -11.71 7.01 6.41
CA SER A 4 -10.45 6.35 6.66
C SER A 4 -9.32 7.35 6.54
N ARG A 5 -8.37 7.29 7.46
CA ARG A 5 -7.13 8.05 7.31
C ARG A 5 -6.42 7.68 6.04
N LEU A 6 -6.60 6.44 5.64
CA LEU A 6 -5.99 5.93 4.43
C LEU A 6 -6.54 6.65 3.20
N THR A 7 -7.82 7.01 3.21
CA THR A 7 -8.40 7.77 2.11
C THR A 7 -7.73 9.14 1.99
N ILE A 8 -7.49 9.79 3.12
CA ILE A 8 -6.81 11.08 3.14
C ILE A 8 -5.38 10.92 2.63
N PHE A 9 -4.71 9.88 3.10
CA PHE A 9 -3.34 9.60 2.70
C PHE A 9 -3.24 9.37 1.19
N TYR A 10 -4.17 8.63 0.64
CA TYR A 10 -4.20 8.38 -0.79
C TYR A 10 -4.33 9.69 -1.59
N LYS A 11 -5.19 10.57 -1.13
CA LYS A 11 -5.35 11.86 -1.79
C LYS A 11 -4.09 12.71 -1.68
N ASP A 12 -3.42 12.67 -0.54
CA ASP A 12 -2.19 13.42 -0.33
C ASP A 12 -1.09 12.95 -1.28
N ILE A 13 -0.94 11.65 -1.42
CA ILE A 13 0.06 11.08 -2.33
C ILE A 13 -0.21 11.57 -3.75
N LYS A 14 -1.45 11.49 -4.16
CA LYS A 14 -1.84 11.88 -5.49
C LYS A 14 -1.60 13.36 -5.73
N MET A 15 -1.97 14.18 -4.76
CA MET A 15 -1.78 15.62 -4.84
C MET A 15 -0.30 15.99 -4.89
N ASN A 16 0.49 15.35 -4.05
CA ASN A 16 1.91 15.64 -3.99
C ASN A 16 2.61 15.33 -5.31
N ARG A 17 2.27 14.20 -5.91
CA ARG A 17 2.86 13.88 -7.20
C ARG A 17 2.50 14.93 -8.23
N TYR A 18 1.26 15.34 -8.23
CA TYR A 18 0.77 16.30 -9.18
C TYR A 18 1.45 17.65 -9.00
N ILE A 19 1.57 18.09 -7.76
CA ILE A 19 2.18 19.39 -7.45
C ILE A 19 3.68 19.36 -7.71
N ASP A 20 4.34 18.31 -7.24
CA ASP A 20 5.80 18.24 -7.29
C ASP A 20 6.34 18.15 -8.71
N THR A 21 5.67 17.39 -9.54
CA THR A 21 6.19 17.10 -10.87
C THR A 21 5.53 17.93 -11.94
N GLY A 22 4.32 18.41 -11.68
CA GLY A 22 3.54 19.08 -12.68
C GLY A 22 3.11 18.16 -13.81
N VAL A 23 3.20 16.86 -13.58
CA VAL A 23 2.88 15.83 -14.56
C VAL A 23 1.84 14.91 -13.99
N ASP A 24 0.79 14.65 -14.75
CA ASP A 24 -0.24 13.73 -14.33
C ASP A 24 0.27 12.31 -14.28
N MET A 25 -0.22 11.56 -13.30
CA MET A 25 0.02 10.13 -13.26
C MET A 25 -0.64 9.48 -14.46
N ASN A 26 0.05 8.57 -15.12
CA ASN A 26 -0.58 7.82 -16.19
C ASN A 26 -1.50 6.75 -15.58
N ALA A 27 -2.30 6.10 -16.44
CA ALA A 27 -3.29 5.14 -15.98
C ALA A 27 -2.65 3.97 -15.22
N GLN A 28 -1.48 3.52 -15.68
CA GLN A 28 -0.80 2.40 -15.05
C GLN A 28 -0.35 2.76 -13.63
N GLU A 29 0.24 3.94 -13.49
CA GLU A 29 0.69 4.40 -12.17
C GLU A 29 -0.48 4.58 -11.22
N PHE A 30 -1.60 5.08 -11.72
CA PHE A 30 -2.78 5.28 -10.91
C PHE A 30 -3.33 3.94 -10.41
N LYS A 31 -3.38 2.94 -11.29
CA LYS A 31 -3.86 1.61 -10.90
C LYS A 31 -2.95 0.97 -9.87
N ALA A 32 -1.64 1.14 -10.03
CA ALA A 32 -0.69 0.59 -9.07
C ALA A 32 -0.86 1.25 -7.72
N LEU A 33 -1.13 2.55 -7.70
CA LEU A 33 -1.34 3.26 -6.45
C LEU A 33 -2.63 2.84 -5.76
N GLU A 34 -3.70 2.65 -6.54
CA GLU A 34 -4.95 2.14 -5.98
C GLU A 34 -4.76 0.76 -5.39
N PHE A 35 -3.99 -0.07 -6.07
CA PHE A 35 -3.68 -1.40 -5.57
C PHE A 35 -2.87 -1.34 -4.28
N ALA A 36 -1.94 -0.39 -4.20
CA ALA A 36 -1.16 -0.22 -2.98
C ALA A 36 -2.07 0.12 -1.80
N VAL A 37 -3.05 1.00 -2.02
CA VAL A 37 -4.01 1.34 -0.98
C VAL A 37 -4.81 0.12 -0.57
N PHE A 38 -5.25 -0.67 -1.54
CA PHE A 38 -5.95 -1.91 -1.28
C PHE A 38 -5.12 -2.84 -0.39
N CYS A 39 -3.84 -2.98 -0.68
CA CYS A 39 -2.95 -3.82 0.11
C CYS A 39 -2.81 -3.31 1.54
N ILE A 40 -2.60 -2.01 1.69
CA ILE A 40 -2.45 -1.40 3.01
C ILE A 40 -3.71 -1.62 3.84
N GLU A 41 -4.87 -1.38 3.25
CA GLU A 41 -6.13 -1.54 3.97
C GLU A 41 -6.37 -2.97 4.41
N ASN A 42 -6.04 -3.92 3.57
CA ASN A 42 -6.31 -5.31 3.90
C ASN A 42 -5.29 -5.89 4.87
N VAL A 43 -4.05 -5.44 4.81
CA VAL A 43 -3.07 -5.80 5.84
C VAL A 43 -3.49 -5.22 7.19
N ALA A 44 -3.98 -3.97 7.17
CA ALA A 44 -4.46 -3.33 8.40
C ALA A 44 -5.61 -4.12 9.03
N LYS A 45 -6.54 -4.59 8.21
CA LYS A 45 -7.66 -5.38 8.71
C LYS A 45 -7.19 -6.69 9.31
N GLU A 46 -6.28 -7.36 8.63
CA GLU A 46 -5.79 -8.65 9.10
C GLU A 46 -5.03 -8.51 10.41
N LEU A 47 -4.23 -7.46 10.55
CA LEU A 47 -3.44 -7.23 11.75
C LEU A 47 -4.21 -6.48 12.84
N VAL A 48 -5.41 -6.03 12.53
CA VAL A 48 -6.27 -5.28 13.44
C VAL A 48 -5.56 -4.00 13.92
N VAL A 49 -5.02 -3.28 12.96
CA VAL A 49 -4.37 -1.97 13.21
C VAL A 49 -4.99 -0.96 12.27
N ASP A 50 -4.71 0.33 12.49
CA ASP A 50 -5.24 1.30 11.56
C ASP A 50 -4.35 1.38 10.31
N GLY A 51 -4.89 2.01 9.27
CA GLY A 51 -4.18 2.06 7.99
C GLY A 51 -2.85 2.78 8.06
N THR A 52 -2.74 3.76 8.94
CA THR A 52 -1.48 4.49 9.11
C THR A 52 -0.39 3.57 9.64
N ALA A 53 -0.75 2.70 10.58
CA ALA A 53 0.21 1.75 11.13
C ALA A 53 0.64 0.75 10.06
N ALA A 54 -0.30 0.25 9.26
CA ALA A 54 0.04 -0.68 8.19
C ALA A 54 0.91 -0.01 7.14
N TYR A 55 0.62 1.23 6.80
CA TYR A 55 1.45 1.99 5.88
C TYR A 55 2.88 2.11 6.42
N ASP A 56 2.98 2.44 7.70
CA ASP A 56 4.29 2.60 8.34
C ASP A 56 5.11 1.33 8.21
N MET A 57 4.49 0.19 8.46
CA MET A 57 5.18 -1.09 8.34
C MET A 57 5.64 -1.37 6.92
N LEU A 58 4.82 -1.07 5.93
CA LEU A 58 5.10 -1.43 4.55
C LEU A 58 5.99 -0.42 3.83
N ALA A 59 5.94 0.83 4.22
CA ALA A 59 6.62 1.89 3.47
C ALA A 59 7.76 2.56 4.24
N VAL A 60 7.71 2.57 5.56
CA VAL A 60 8.70 3.26 6.37
C VAL A 60 9.64 2.29 7.04
N GLN A 61 9.10 1.30 7.74
CA GLN A 61 9.94 0.28 8.40
C GLN A 61 10.56 -0.69 7.41
N THR A 62 9.90 -0.87 6.27
CA THR A 62 10.43 -1.72 5.20
C THR A 62 10.29 -0.95 3.91
N ASP A 63 10.71 -1.55 2.81
CA ASP A 63 10.53 -0.97 1.48
C ASP A 63 9.57 -1.81 0.64
N ILE A 64 8.73 -2.61 1.29
CA ILE A 64 7.83 -3.52 0.58
C ILE A 64 6.90 -2.76 -0.35
N LEU A 65 6.37 -1.62 0.10
CA LEU A 65 5.45 -0.85 -0.71
C LEU A 65 6.13 -0.35 -2.00
N GLN A 66 7.30 0.25 -1.85
CA GLN A 66 8.01 0.88 -2.96
C GLN A 66 8.68 -0.11 -3.89
N ASN A 67 9.20 -1.20 -3.34
CA ASN A 67 10.03 -2.12 -4.11
C ASN A 67 9.36 -3.43 -4.47
N TYR A 68 8.19 -3.70 -3.90
CA TYR A 68 7.47 -4.93 -4.20
C TYR A 68 6.04 -4.67 -4.68
N ILE A 69 5.24 -4.00 -3.88
CA ILE A 69 3.81 -3.84 -4.19
C ILE A 69 3.60 -3.05 -5.48
N ILE A 70 4.22 -1.89 -5.55
CA ILE A 70 4.00 -1.02 -6.70
C ILE A 70 4.66 -1.56 -7.97
N PRO A 71 5.94 -1.94 -7.95
CA PRO A 71 6.57 -2.47 -9.17
C PRO A 71 5.97 -3.77 -9.67
N CYS A 72 5.44 -4.59 -8.76
CA CYS A 72 4.91 -5.90 -9.13
C CYS A 72 3.40 -5.90 -9.31
N TYR A 73 2.81 -4.74 -9.46
CA TYR A 73 1.36 -4.62 -9.62
C TYR A 73 0.80 -5.58 -10.68
N ASP A 74 1.46 -5.66 -11.84
CA ASP A 74 0.94 -6.46 -12.94
C ASP A 74 0.76 -7.92 -12.56
N VAL A 75 1.65 -8.44 -11.74
CA VAL A 75 1.58 -9.83 -11.31
C VAL A 75 0.68 -9.97 -10.08
N LEU A 76 0.90 -9.10 -9.10
CA LEU A 76 0.22 -9.23 -7.81
C LEU A 76 -1.29 -9.04 -7.90
N HIS A 77 -1.74 -8.09 -8.71
CA HIS A 77 -3.16 -7.78 -8.72
C HIS A 77 -4.02 -8.91 -9.28
N THR A 78 -3.40 -9.90 -9.91
CA THR A 78 -4.12 -11.07 -10.41
C THR A 78 -4.33 -12.14 -9.36
N GLN A 79 -3.70 -11.99 -8.19
CA GLN A 79 -3.81 -12.96 -7.12
C GLN A 79 -5.02 -12.65 -6.24
N GLY A 80 -5.47 -13.65 -5.50
CA GLY A 80 -6.57 -13.45 -4.56
C GLY A 80 -6.15 -12.60 -3.37
N LYS A 81 -7.12 -11.95 -2.76
CA LYS A 81 -6.86 -11.07 -1.62
C LYS A 81 -6.14 -11.78 -0.49
N GLU A 82 -6.60 -12.98 -0.14
CA GLU A 82 -5.98 -13.72 0.96
C GLU A 82 -4.52 -14.05 0.67
N TYR A 83 -4.25 -14.45 -0.56
CA TYR A 83 -2.89 -14.75 -0.95
C TYR A 83 -2.00 -13.52 -0.79
N ILE A 84 -2.48 -12.39 -1.30
CA ILE A 84 -1.71 -11.14 -1.25
C ILE A 84 -1.43 -10.74 0.19
N VAL A 85 -2.45 -10.75 1.04
CA VAL A 85 -2.31 -10.33 2.42
C VAL A 85 -1.35 -11.25 3.18
N ASN A 86 -1.51 -12.55 3.00
CA ASN A 86 -0.62 -13.50 3.68
C ASN A 86 0.82 -13.34 3.23
N ASP A 87 1.02 -13.12 1.93
CA ASP A 87 2.34 -12.90 1.38
C ASP A 87 3.01 -11.66 2.00
N LEU A 88 2.25 -10.58 2.09
CA LEU A 88 2.78 -9.34 2.64
C LEU A 88 3.09 -9.46 4.13
N ILE A 89 2.23 -10.15 4.88
CA ILE A 89 2.47 -10.35 6.30
C ILE A 89 3.71 -11.23 6.51
N ASP A 90 3.86 -12.27 5.70
CA ASP A 90 5.05 -13.11 5.77
C ASP A 90 6.31 -12.31 5.48
N MET A 91 6.24 -11.40 4.52
CA MET A 91 7.38 -10.55 4.20
C MET A 91 7.70 -9.61 5.36
N LEU A 92 6.68 -9.05 6.00
CA LEU A 92 6.90 -8.19 7.16
C LEU A 92 7.61 -8.95 8.29
N LYS A 93 7.16 -10.17 8.55
CA LYS A 93 7.80 -11.00 9.57
C LYS A 93 9.25 -11.32 9.19
N ALA A 94 9.48 -11.64 7.94
CA ALA A 94 10.82 -11.98 7.47
C ALA A 94 11.77 -10.80 7.57
N LYS A 95 11.25 -9.59 7.48
CA LYS A 95 12.06 -8.38 7.61
C LYS A 95 12.18 -7.89 9.05
N GLY A 96 11.63 -8.65 9.98
CA GLY A 96 11.79 -8.35 11.40
C GLY A 96 10.83 -7.33 11.97
N VAL A 97 9.75 -7.05 11.26
CA VAL A 97 8.75 -6.12 11.78
C VAL A 97 7.96 -6.80 12.89
N SER A 98 7.79 -6.08 13.99
CA SER A 98 7.02 -6.58 15.12
C SER A 98 5.53 -6.44 14.83
N LEU A 99 4.80 -7.52 14.85
CA LEU A 99 3.37 -7.52 14.52
C LEU A 99 2.49 -7.77 15.72
#